data_9d52f54cdcd391db6181865e3994e7c8
#
_entry.id   9d52f54cdcd391db6181865e3994e7c8
#
_cell.length_a   1.000
_cell.length_b   1.000
_cell.length_c   1.000
_cell.angle_alpha   90.00
_cell.angle_beta   90.00
_cell.angle_gamma   90.00
#
_symmetry.space_group_name_H-M   'P 1'
#
loop_
_entity.id
_entity.type
_entity.pdbx_description
1 polymer ?
#
loop_
_entity_poly.entity_id
_entity_poly.type
_entity_poly.pdbx_seq_one_letter_code
_entity_poly.pdbx_strand_id
1 'polypeptide(L)'
;MKLTVCSCFAFACLAGAVAVEGYAQTAEGVPHLRKQGAATQLIVDGKPFLAVTGELGNNTASSLENMQPLWQRLVAGNLNCVLAAVSWAQLEPEEGRFDFALVDGLIQEARRNNLKLVFLWFGSWKNGLSSYPPLWVKQEYKRFPRIQINGGKSIELLSTFADASRDADARAYRALMRHIKEADGRQHTVLMMQVENEVGVLRDSRDRSAPANKAFAGPVPKELMDYLQQHKQTLAPELSEVWGANGYKVSGTWEEVFGPGKPDSVDVPIQTNSPPLSQEEYQSGWRKLHWPVDEIFMAWQYARYVGKVVAEGKAEYDIPMFVNGWLQQPNMAWPGTYPSGGPLPQVHDVWRAGAPAIDILAPDLYLQYFDEVCGRFTRNGNPLFIPETGANAGNVLTAFGKYGAIGYSPFGIERNVSADSDLAAVYRLVSQMAPMIAAHQGKDSITTVRMKQGDAPQRVRLGNYTLELTYTGRNRVPIAPQPAAAQQAQAAAPAGPPGRGNAAQTPMEAAAILIAAGPDEYYLGGGGFRIAFTPNTPGPATVGLGIVQEGKFVEGKWVVVRQLGGDDIGQGEILSLRPNTVLRVVVYRYE
;
A
#
# COMPACT_ATOMS: atom_id res chain seq x y z
N MET A 1 31.84 -79.82 10.01
CA MET A 1 32.06 -78.84 8.93
C MET A 1 30.70 -78.34 8.50
N LYS A 2 30.28 -77.21 9.02
CA LYS A 2 29.03 -76.53 8.62
C LYS A 2 29.38 -75.13 8.15
N LEU A 3 29.17 -74.86 6.87
CA LEU A 3 29.25 -73.53 6.30
C LEU A 3 28.01 -72.72 6.68
N THR A 4 28.19 -71.56 7.22
CA THR A 4 27.14 -70.56 7.47
C THR A 4 27.27 -69.44 6.41
N VAL A 5 26.24 -69.28 5.61
CA VAL A 5 26.12 -68.23 4.61
C VAL A 5 25.55 -66.97 5.29
N CYS A 6 26.30 -65.85 5.29
CA CYS A 6 25.82 -64.56 5.68
C CYS A 6 25.24 -63.80 4.50
N SER A 7 23.95 -63.51 4.54
CA SER A 7 23.27 -62.59 3.60
C SER A 7 23.39 -61.17 4.05
N CYS A 8 24.08 -60.32 3.31
CA CYS A 8 24.10 -58.88 3.48
C CYS A 8 22.87 -58.26 2.80
N PHE A 9 21.99 -57.65 3.61
CA PHE A 9 20.93 -56.77 3.09
C PHE A 9 21.54 -55.36 2.97
N ALA A 10 21.55 -54.83 1.74
CA ALA A 10 21.91 -53.45 1.48
C ALA A 10 20.64 -52.59 1.63
N PHE A 11 20.65 -51.69 2.64
CA PHE A 11 19.66 -50.64 2.80
C PHE A 11 20.06 -49.45 1.91
N ALA A 12 19.29 -49.16 0.89
CA ALA A 12 19.42 -47.96 0.09
C ALA A 12 18.70 -46.82 0.83
N CYS A 13 19.47 -45.89 1.45
CA CYS A 13 18.92 -44.65 1.96
C CYS A 13 18.66 -43.67 0.79
N LEU A 14 17.39 -43.44 0.44
CA LEU A 14 17.00 -42.28 -0.36
C LEU A 14 17.10 -41.03 0.54
N ALA A 15 18.14 -40.24 0.34
CA ALA A 15 18.22 -38.90 0.91
C ALA A 15 17.36 -37.95 0.07
N GLY A 16 16.15 -37.67 0.53
CA GLY A 16 15.34 -36.59 0.01
C GLY A 16 15.98 -35.26 0.41
N ALA A 17 16.50 -34.52 -0.54
CA ALA A 17 16.94 -33.15 -0.33
C ALA A 17 15.71 -32.27 -0.12
N VAL A 18 15.41 -31.96 1.12
CA VAL A 18 14.50 -30.85 1.47
C VAL A 18 15.29 -29.56 1.20
N ALA A 19 14.89 -28.84 0.15
CA ALA A 19 15.39 -27.47 -0.05
C ALA A 19 14.89 -26.63 1.12
N VAL A 20 15.75 -26.39 2.10
CA VAL A 20 15.54 -25.35 3.11
C VAL A 20 15.79 -24.03 2.40
N GLU A 21 14.71 -23.31 2.08
CA GLU A 21 14.81 -21.89 1.72
C GLU A 21 15.47 -21.19 2.90
N GLY A 22 16.73 -20.80 2.71
CA GLY A 22 17.49 -20.04 3.68
C GLY A 22 16.91 -18.64 3.81
N TYR A 23 16.00 -18.46 4.76
CA TYR A 23 15.72 -17.13 5.29
C TYR A 23 17.03 -16.64 5.94
N ALA A 24 17.66 -15.65 5.34
CA ALA A 24 18.75 -14.93 5.98
C ALA A 24 18.23 -14.47 7.36
N GLN A 25 18.91 -14.89 8.42
CA GLN A 25 18.64 -14.47 9.78
C GLN A 25 18.87 -12.96 9.84
N THR A 26 17.77 -12.17 9.81
CA THR A 26 17.85 -10.72 10.04
C THR A 26 18.44 -10.50 11.44
N ALA A 27 19.36 -9.56 11.56
CA ALA A 27 19.93 -9.19 12.86
C ALA A 27 18.79 -8.88 13.83
N GLU A 28 18.83 -9.40 15.05
CA GLU A 28 17.79 -9.18 16.05
C GLU A 28 17.48 -7.69 16.19
N GLY A 29 16.22 -7.31 15.95
CA GLY A 29 15.73 -5.95 16.13
C GLY A 29 15.49 -5.14 14.85
N VAL A 30 16.14 -5.43 13.72
CA VAL A 30 15.94 -4.68 12.46
C VAL A 30 14.49 -4.80 11.99
N PRO A 31 13.82 -3.69 11.59
CA PRO A 31 12.49 -3.74 11.02
C PRO A 31 12.43 -4.70 9.82
N HIS A 32 11.45 -5.60 9.82
CA HIS A 32 11.29 -6.59 8.76
C HIS A 32 9.83 -7.01 8.58
N LEU A 33 9.55 -7.68 7.46
CA LEU A 33 8.22 -8.21 7.18
C LEU A 33 8.12 -9.68 7.61
N ARG A 34 6.96 -10.05 8.17
CA ARG A 34 6.66 -11.42 8.60
C ARG A 34 5.26 -11.83 8.18
N LYS A 35 5.14 -12.97 7.51
CA LYS A 35 3.84 -13.56 7.15
C LYS A 35 3.06 -13.97 8.39
N GLN A 36 1.74 -13.67 8.39
CA GLN A 36 0.78 -14.17 9.37
C GLN A 36 -0.55 -14.49 8.66
N GLY A 37 -0.81 -15.77 8.41
CA GLY A 37 -1.97 -16.18 7.60
C GLY A 37 -1.95 -15.55 6.21
N ALA A 38 -3.03 -14.90 5.82
CA ALA A 38 -3.14 -14.20 4.55
C ALA A 38 -2.48 -12.80 4.54
N ALA A 39 -2.17 -12.23 5.72
CA ALA A 39 -1.54 -10.91 5.85
C ALA A 39 -0.01 -10.98 5.98
N THR A 40 0.63 -9.82 5.88
CA THR A 40 2.03 -9.63 6.22
C THR A 40 2.14 -8.47 7.21
N GLN A 41 2.86 -8.69 8.29
CA GLN A 41 3.06 -7.71 9.36
C GLN A 41 4.43 -7.05 9.25
N LEU A 42 4.51 -5.78 9.58
CA LEU A 42 5.75 -5.10 9.90
C LEU A 42 6.16 -5.43 11.33
N ILE A 43 7.35 -5.95 11.52
CA ILE A 43 7.91 -6.28 12.83
C ILE A 43 8.96 -5.24 13.18
N VAL A 44 8.81 -4.62 14.33
CA VAL A 44 9.73 -3.64 14.90
C VAL A 44 10.10 -4.08 16.32
N ASP A 45 11.37 -4.18 16.62
CA ASP A 45 11.87 -4.64 17.92
C ASP A 45 11.22 -5.98 18.37
N GLY A 46 11.07 -6.90 17.41
CA GLY A 46 10.50 -8.24 17.60
C GLY A 46 8.98 -8.29 17.75
N LYS A 47 8.27 -7.16 17.66
CA LYS A 47 6.80 -7.07 17.84
C LYS A 47 6.10 -6.56 16.57
N PRO A 48 4.87 -7.04 16.30
CA PRO A 48 4.05 -6.45 15.25
C PRO A 48 3.83 -4.96 15.48
N PHE A 49 4.09 -4.15 14.46
CA PHE A 49 3.87 -2.71 14.46
C PHE A 49 2.75 -2.37 13.48
N LEU A 50 1.65 -1.83 13.99
CA LEU A 50 0.55 -1.32 13.19
C LEU A 50 0.81 0.17 12.93
N ALA A 51 1.12 0.52 11.69
CA ALA A 51 1.48 1.88 11.33
C ALA A 51 0.22 2.76 11.18
N VAL A 52 -0.12 3.48 12.24
CA VAL A 52 -1.15 4.52 12.25
C VAL A 52 -0.47 5.80 11.77
N THR A 53 -0.59 6.09 10.50
CA THR A 53 0.34 7.00 9.83
C THR A 53 -0.36 8.04 8.94
N GLY A 54 0.41 8.97 8.43
CA GLY A 54 0.00 9.95 7.43
C GLY A 54 1.21 10.42 6.64
N GLU A 55 0.99 10.74 5.38
CA GLU A 55 2.00 11.30 4.51
C GLU A 55 1.99 12.82 4.59
N LEU A 56 3.14 13.43 4.80
CA LEU A 56 3.33 14.87 4.72
C LEU A 56 3.22 15.36 3.27
N GLY A 57 2.85 16.63 3.08
CA GLY A 57 2.95 17.27 1.77
C GLY A 57 4.38 17.18 1.23
N ASN A 58 4.53 17.09 -0.10
CA ASN A 58 5.78 16.78 -0.81
C ASN A 58 7.02 17.55 -0.32
N ASN A 59 6.87 18.81 0.08
CA ASN A 59 7.97 19.65 0.53
C ASN A 59 7.83 20.08 2.01
N THR A 60 6.89 19.51 2.75
CA THR A 60 6.65 19.85 4.15
C THR A 60 7.88 19.54 5.01
N ALA A 61 8.51 18.40 4.79
CA ALA A 61 9.71 17.97 5.50
C ALA A 61 11.02 18.52 4.90
N SER A 62 10.98 19.49 3.98
CA SER A 62 12.18 20.03 3.33
C SER A 62 13.00 20.98 4.21
N SER A 63 12.51 21.33 5.40
CA SER A 63 13.28 22.04 6.43
C SER A 63 12.80 21.69 7.84
N LEU A 64 13.71 21.68 8.81
CA LEU A 64 13.40 21.44 10.22
C LEU A 64 12.55 22.55 10.82
N GLU A 65 12.76 23.80 10.38
CA GLU A 65 11.97 24.95 10.83
C GLU A 65 10.49 24.78 10.44
N ASN A 66 10.22 24.35 9.22
CA ASN A 66 8.85 24.10 8.76
C ASN A 66 8.20 22.93 9.51
N MET A 67 8.96 21.91 9.90
CA MET A 67 8.47 20.76 10.63
C MET A 67 8.23 21.03 12.12
N GLN A 68 8.97 21.97 12.72
CA GLN A 68 8.93 22.21 14.16
C GLN A 68 7.52 22.36 14.75
N PRO A 69 6.58 23.17 14.21
CA PRO A 69 5.24 23.33 14.75
C PRO A 69 4.32 22.13 14.49
N LEU A 70 4.72 21.20 13.61
CA LEU A 70 3.85 20.13 13.15
C LEU A 70 3.90 18.88 14.03
N TRP A 71 5.03 18.60 14.69
CA TRP A 71 5.23 17.38 15.47
C TRP A 71 4.15 17.15 16.53
N GLN A 72 3.86 18.15 17.34
CA GLN A 72 2.83 18.05 18.37
C GLN A 72 1.43 17.87 17.80
N ARG A 73 1.16 18.43 16.62
CA ARG A 73 -0.11 18.27 15.92
C ARG A 73 -0.29 16.82 15.42
N LEU A 74 0.77 16.22 14.90
CA LEU A 74 0.78 14.83 14.45
C LEU A 74 0.54 13.87 15.63
N VAL A 75 1.22 14.10 16.75
CA VAL A 75 1.00 13.34 18.00
C VAL A 75 -0.44 13.50 18.51
N ALA A 76 -0.96 14.72 18.54
CA ALA A 76 -2.34 14.99 18.96
C ALA A 76 -3.38 14.30 18.02
N GLY A 77 -3.01 14.07 16.77
CA GLY A 77 -3.76 13.29 15.80
C GLY A 77 -3.74 11.78 16.03
N ASN A 78 -3.08 11.30 17.07
CA ASN A 78 -2.88 9.88 17.40
C ASN A 78 -2.07 9.09 16.36
N LEU A 79 -1.18 9.73 15.61
CA LEU A 79 -0.23 9.04 14.74
C LEU A 79 0.88 8.39 15.60
N ASN A 80 1.41 7.27 15.14
CA ASN A 80 2.62 6.65 15.69
C ASN A 80 3.77 6.59 14.67
N CYS A 81 3.49 6.96 13.42
CA CYS A 81 4.45 6.97 12.33
C CYS A 81 4.09 8.06 11.31
N VAL A 82 5.07 8.60 10.61
CA VAL A 82 4.90 9.68 9.61
C VAL A 82 5.72 9.37 8.36
N LEU A 83 5.13 9.59 7.19
CA LEU A 83 5.83 9.51 5.91
C LEU A 83 6.39 10.89 5.57
N ALA A 84 7.70 10.98 5.33
CA ALA A 84 8.42 12.23 5.08
C ALA A 84 9.36 12.10 3.88
N ALA A 85 9.27 13.04 2.93
CA ALA A 85 10.10 13.05 1.74
C ALA A 85 11.56 13.42 2.04
N VAL A 86 12.48 12.73 1.35
CA VAL A 86 13.91 13.05 1.27
C VAL A 86 14.23 13.28 -0.20
N SER A 87 14.63 14.49 -0.55
CA SER A 87 14.91 14.91 -1.93
C SER A 87 16.38 14.63 -2.30
N TRP A 88 16.62 14.02 -3.45
CA TRP A 88 17.96 13.83 -3.98
C TRP A 88 18.73 15.16 -4.11
N ALA A 89 18.04 16.20 -4.61
CA ALA A 89 18.66 17.53 -4.77
C ALA A 89 19.14 18.15 -3.45
N GLN A 90 18.46 17.88 -2.33
CA GLN A 90 18.90 18.34 -1.01
C GLN A 90 19.99 17.47 -0.42
N LEU A 91 19.91 16.16 -0.66
CA LEU A 91 20.88 15.19 -0.15
C LEU A 91 22.24 15.31 -0.85
N GLU A 92 22.27 15.52 -2.18
CA GLU A 92 23.49 15.59 -3.01
C GLU A 92 23.45 16.86 -3.88
N PRO A 93 23.58 18.06 -3.29
CA PRO A 93 23.50 19.33 -4.02
C PRO A 93 24.62 19.51 -5.06
N GLU A 94 25.78 18.92 -4.82
CA GLU A 94 26.92 18.81 -5.74
C GLU A 94 27.27 17.33 -5.90
N GLU A 95 27.66 16.91 -7.11
CA GLU A 95 27.96 15.51 -7.38
C GLU A 95 29.00 14.93 -6.39
N GLY A 96 28.65 13.87 -5.67
CA GLY A 96 29.49 13.20 -4.69
C GLY A 96 29.59 13.90 -3.33
N ARG A 97 28.93 15.05 -3.15
CA ARG A 97 28.90 15.76 -1.86
C ARG A 97 27.52 15.64 -1.23
N PHE A 98 27.47 14.89 -0.12
CA PHE A 98 26.23 14.59 0.59
C PHE A 98 26.04 15.47 1.82
N ASP A 99 24.81 15.91 2.07
CA ASP A 99 24.37 16.61 3.27
C ASP A 99 23.23 15.82 3.94
N PHE A 100 23.50 15.30 5.12
CA PHE A 100 22.56 14.51 5.90
C PHE A 100 21.89 15.30 7.06
N ALA A 101 22.20 16.58 7.22
CA ALA A 101 21.74 17.36 8.37
C ALA A 101 20.21 17.37 8.51
N LEU A 102 19.49 17.46 7.39
CA LEU A 102 18.02 17.40 7.40
C LEU A 102 17.52 16.02 7.84
N VAL A 103 18.10 14.93 7.33
CA VAL A 103 17.75 13.56 7.69
C VAL A 103 17.96 13.30 9.17
N ASP A 104 19.12 13.71 9.70
CA ASP A 104 19.44 13.60 11.13
C ASP A 104 18.45 14.35 12.00
N GLY A 105 18.13 15.59 11.62
CA GLY A 105 17.17 16.42 12.34
C GLY A 105 15.77 15.81 12.36
N LEU A 106 15.28 15.29 11.23
CA LEU A 106 13.98 14.62 11.15
C LEU A 106 13.94 13.36 12.04
N ILE A 107 15.00 12.54 12.03
CA ILE A 107 15.10 11.36 12.88
C ILE A 107 15.09 11.75 14.37
N GLN A 108 15.87 12.77 14.77
CA GLN A 108 15.95 13.21 16.15
C GLN A 108 14.62 13.78 16.65
N GLU A 109 13.96 14.62 15.84
CA GLU A 109 12.67 15.20 16.22
C GLU A 109 11.55 14.14 16.27
N ALA A 110 11.51 13.19 15.34
CA ALA A 110 10.57 12.08 15.42
C ALA A 110 10.75 11.30 16.74
N ARG A 111 11.97 10.97 17.13
CA ARG A 111 12.27 10.32 18.42
C ARG A 111 11.79 11.13 19.62
N ARG A 112 12.07 12.45 19.66
CA ARG A 112 11.63 13.33 20.76
C ARG A 112 10.11 13.32 20.92
N ASN A 113 9.40 13.12 19.82
CA ASN A 113 7.93 13.09 19.78
C ASN A 113 7.37 11.67 19.83
N ASN A 114 8.18 10.65 20.08
CA ASN A 114 7.78 9.24 20.10
C ASN A 114 7.08 8.77 18.80
N LEU A 115 7.50 9.31 17.67
CA LEU A 115 7.04 8.94 16.33
C LEU A 115 8.09 8.11 15.60
N LYS A 116 7.64 7.20 14.77
CA LYS A 116 8.45 6.50 13.78
C LYS A 116 8.38 7.22 12.44
N LEU A 117 9.29 6.87 11.52
CA LEU A 117 9.38 7.45 10.18
C LEU A 117 9.34 6.37 9.10
N VAL A 118 8.73 6.71 7.99
CA VAL A 118 8.96 6.09 6.69
C VAL A 118 9.49 7.19 5.78
N PHE A 119 10.70 7.05 5.26
CA PHE A 119 11.20 8.04 4.32
C PHE A 119 10.80 7.70 2.89
N LEU A 120 10.47 8.75 2.14
CA LEU A 120 10.13 8.69 0.73
C LEU A 120 11.31 9.25 -0.06
N TRP A 121 12.05 8.39 -0.75
CA TRP A 121 13.14 8.81 -1.62
C TRP A 121 12.59 9.41 -2.90
N PHE A 122 12.62 10.74 -3.00
CA PHE A 122 12.34 11.46 -4.23
C PHE A 122 13.64 11.61 -5.01
N GLY A 123 13.99 10.55 -5.74
CA GLY A 123 15.19 10.42 -6.56
C GLY A 123 14.98 10.93 -7.96
N SER A 124 14.98 10.02 -8.92
CA SER A 124 14.83 10.32 -10.34
C SER A 124 13.42 10.78 -10.72
N TRP A 125 12.38 10.31 -10.01
CA TRP A 125 10.99 10.56 -10.40
C TRP A 125 10.05 10.87 -9.23
N LYS A 126 9.13 11.80 -9.51
CA LYS A 126 7.94 12.09 -8.70
C LYS A 126 6.79 12.44 -9.63
N ASN A 127 5.66 11.69 -9.56
CA ASN A 127 4.44 11.91 -10.33
C ASN A 127 4.70 11.95 -11.85
N GLY A 128 5.51 11.01 -12.38
CA GLY A 128 5.87 10.97 -13.78
C GLY A 128 6.67 12.21 -14.26
N LEU A 129 7.42 12.86 -13.36
CA LEU A 129 8.31 14.00 -13.66
C LEU A 129 9.63 13.86 -12.88
N SER A 130 10.70 14.47 -13.39
CA SER A 130 12.05 14.51 -12.77
C SER A 130 12.31 15.85 -12.10
N SER A 131 11.46 16.21 -11.12
CA SER A 131 11.55 17.50 -10.42
C SER A 131 12.57 17.51 -9.28
N TYR A 132 12.89 16.38 -8.67
CA TYR A 132 13.74 16.24 -7.50
C TYR A 132 15.22 15.86 -7.72
N PRO A 133 15.67 15.42 -8.92
CA PRO A 133 17.10 15.31 -9.19
C PRO A 133 17.82 16.64 -8.99
N PRO A 134 19.09 16.63 -8.56
CA PRO A 134 19.89 17.83 -8.35
C PRO A 134 20.18 18.58 -9.68
N LEU A 135 20.56 19.85 -9.53
CA LEU A 135 20.77 20.74 -10.68
C LEU A 135 21.84 20.21 -11.64
N TRP A 136 22.90 19.61 -11.13
CA TRP A 136 23.97 19.04 -11.95
C TRP A 136 23.47 17.88 -12.84
N VAL A 137 22.52 17.05 -12.36
CA VAL A 137 21.83 16.03 -13.20
C VAL A 137 20.98 16.70 -14.27
N LYS A 138 20.25 17.75 -13.92
CA LYS A 138 19.35 18.45 -14.85
C LYS A 138 20.11 19.16 -15.97
N GLN A 139 21.27 19.71 -15.69
CA GLN A 139 22.10 20.46 -16.63
C GLN A 139 22.88 19.56 -17.60
N GLU A 140 23.33 18.39 -17.16
CA GLU A 140 24.09 17.45 -17.98
C GLU A 140 23.20 16.53 -18.83
N TYR A 141 22.29 17.10 -19.62
CA TYR A 141 21.28 16.37 -20.37
C TYR A 141 21.83 15.31 -21.35
N LYS A 142 23.09 15.39 -21.76
CA LYS A 142 23.74 14.38 -22.59
C LYS A 142 24.10 13.12 -21.78
N ARG A 143 24.50 13.30 -20.54
CA ARG A 143 24.81 12.22 -19.58
C ARG A 143 23.52 11.65 -18.98
N PHE A 144 22.54 12.53 -18.75
CA PHE A 144 21.26 12.22 -18.12
C PHE A 144 20.10 12.54 -19.08
N PRO A 145 19.92 11.74 -20.13
CA PRO A 145 18.92 12.03 -21.17
C PRO A 145 17.50 11.94 -20.64
N ARG A 146 16.62 12.70 -21.30
CA ARG A 146 15.20 12.72 -21.04
C ARG A 146 14.46 11.74 -21.95
N ILE A 147 13.30 11.28 -21.47
CA ILE A 147 12.33 10.57 -22.30
C ILE A 147 11.88 11.45 -23.46
N GLN A 148 11.67 10.84 -24.61
CA GLN A 148 11.03 11.45 -25.75
C GLN A 148 9.62 10.86 -25.93
N ILE A 149 8.65 11.73 -26.16
CA ILE A 149 7.28 11.35 -26.53
C ILE A 149 7.14 11.40 -28.06
N ASN A 150 5.95 11.01 -28.56
CA ASN A 150 5.64 11.05 -29.97
C ASN A 150 6.04 12.38 -30.63
N GLY A 151 6.57 12.34 -31.86
CA GLY A 151 7.14 13.48 -32.53
C GLY A 151 8.55 13.89 -32.06
N GLY A 152 9.22 13.10 -31.21
CA GLY A 152 10.61 13.31 -30.78
C GLY A 152 10.80 14.44 -29.77
N LYS A 153 9.71 14.93 -29.15
CA LYS A 153 9.75 15.96 -28.11
C LYS A 153 10.23 15.39 -26.78
N SER A 154 11.31 15.94 -26.23
CA SER A 154 11.73 15.62 -24.86
C SER A 154 10.81 16.25 -23.82
N ILE A 155 10.56 15.52 -22.73
CA ILE A 155 9.81 15.98 -21.56
C ILE A 155 10.71 15.92 -20.32
N GLU A 156 10.37 16.66 -19.25
CA GLU A 156 11.17 16.70 -18.01
C GLU A 156 10.98 15.40 -17.22
N LEU A 157 11.48 14.32 -17.76
CA LEU A 157 11.40 12.97 -17.22
C LEU A 157 12.68 12.22 -17.64
N LEU A 158 13.51 11.82 -16.68
CA LEU A 158 14.72 11.05 -16.93
C LEU A 158 14.39 9.71 -17.59
N SER A 159 15.18 9.34 -18.61
CA SER A 159 14.97 8.09 -19.32
C SER A 159 15.52 6.90 -18.52
N THR A 160 14.75 5.82 -18.45
CA THR A 160 15.19 4.54 -17.88
C THR A 160 16.30 3.86 -18.68
N PHE A 161 16.59 4.35 -19.90
CA PHE A 161 17.63 3.81 -20.79
C PHE A 161 19.00 4.47 -20.60
N ALA A 162 19.17 5.23 -19.51
CA ALA A 162 20.43 5.88 -19.17
C ALA A 162 21.04 5.24 -17.92
N ASP A 163 22.02 4.37 -18.09
CA ASP A 163 22.76 3.77 -16.98
C ASP A 163 23.38 4.82 -16.06
N ALA A 164 23.85 5.95 -16.62
CA ALA A 164 24.40 7.05 -15.83
C ALA A 164 23.39 7.65 -14.85
N SER A 165 22.11 7.78 -15.24
CA SER A 165 21.04 8.26 -14.34
C SER A 165 20.78 7.26 -13.23
N ARG A 166 20.64 5.99 -13.59
CA ARG A 166 20.41 4.90 -12.64
C ARG A 166 21.54 4.75 -11.61
N ASP A 167 22.78 4.78 -12.09
CA ASP A 167 23.94 4.54 -11.23
C ASP A 167 24.23 5.76 -10.33
N ALA A 168 23.89 6.97 -10.76
CA ALA A 168 23.98 8.18 -9.93
C ALA A 168 22.92 8.17 -8.82
N ASP A 169 21.67 7.86 -9.15
CA ASP A 169 20.57 7.71 -8.21
C ASP A 169 20.85 6.60 -7.18
N ALA A 170 21.23 5.41 -7.66
CA ALA A 170 21.59 4.28 -6.81
C ALA A 170 22.75 4.60 -5.84
N ARG A 171 23.74 5.37 -6.29
CA ARG A 171 24.85 5.83 -5.43
C ARG A 171 24.36 6.76 -4.34
N ALA A 172 23.50 7.73 -4.69
CA ALA A 172 22.93 8.68 -3.73
C ALA A 172 22.05 7.96 -2.70
N TYR A 173 21.16 7.08 -3.17
CA TYR A 173 20.30 6.28 -2.29
C TYR A 173 21.11 5.35 -1.38
N ARG A 174 22.15 4.70 -1.91
CA ARG A 174 23.08 3.88 -1.12
C ARG A 174 23.75 4.67 0.00
N ALA A 175 24.19 5.91 -0.30
CA ALA A 175 24.79 6.79 0.71
C ALA A 175 23.78 7.15 1.81
N LEU A 176 22.51 7.44 1.43
CA LEU A 176 21.43 7.66 2.40
C LEU A 176 21.19 6.45 3.30
N MET A 177 21.09 5.25 2.72
CA MET A 177 20.81 4.03 3.49
C MET A 177 21.95 3.67 4.45
N ARG A 178 23.20 3.87 4.05
CA ARG A 178 24.35 3.73 4.93
C ARG A 178 24.27 4.69 6.10
N HIS A 179 23.98 5.96 5.83
CA HIS A 179 23.86 6.99 6.85
C HIS A 179 22.71 6.68 7.83
N ILE A 180 21.55 6.28 7.34
CA ILE A 180 20.41 5.88 8.20
C ILE A 180 20.82 4.71 9.10
N LYS A 181 21.51 3.70 8.58
CA LYS A 181 22.01 2.58 9.40
C LYS A 181 22.95 3.05 10.52
N GLU A 182 23.86 3.95 10.21
CA GLU A 182 24.82 4.51 11.19
C GLU A 182 24.11 5.34 12.26
N ALA A 183 23.17 6.19 11.85
CA ALA A 183 22.48 7.14 12.73
C ALA A 183 21.30 6.51 13.51
N ASP A 184 20.64 5.52 12.95
CA ASP A 184 19.36 4.98 13.46
C ASP A 184 19.31 3.45 13.64
N GLY A 185 20.27 2.70 13.14
CA GLY A 185 20.24 1.23 13.08
C GLY A 185 20.13 0.50 14.43
N ARG A 186 20.20 1.21 15.54
CA ARG A 186 19.97 0.67 16.89
C ARG A 186 18.64 1.13 17.51
N GLN A 187 18.00 2.15 16.97
CA GLN A 187 16.81 2.78 17.55
C GLN A 187 15.58 2.58 16.71
N HIS A 188 15.76 2.18 15.45
CA HIS A 188 14.69 1.84 14.51
C HIS A 188 13.59 2.92 14.48
N THR A 189 14.01 4.19 14.34
CA THR A 189 13.08 5.30 14.13
C THR A 189 12.57 5.25 12.70
N VAL A 190 13.45 4.96 11.74
CA VAL A 190 13.10 4.73 10.33
C VAL A 190 12.75 3.25 10.15
N LEU A 191 11.51 2.97 9.75
CA LEU A 191 10.97 1.62 9.69
C LEU A 191 10.98 1.03 8.28
N MET A 192 10.75 1.85 7.27
CA MET A 192 10.64 1.47 5.86
C MET A 192 11.10 2.62 4.97
N MET A 193 11.37 2.31 3.71
CA MET A 193 11.68 3.29 2.68
C MET A 193 10.76 3.12 1.49
N GLN A 194 10.21 4.22 0.97
CA GLN A 194 9.69 4.27 -0.39
C GLN A 194 10.84 4.62 -1.33
N VAL A 195 10.93 3.93 -2.47
CA VAL A 195 11.95 4.21 -3.47
C VAL A 195 11.28 4.75 -4.71
N GLU A 196 11.60 5.97 -5.08
CA GLU A 196 10.91 6.77 -6.08
C GLU A 196 9.45 7.05 -5.71
N ASN A 197 8.73 7.80 -6.55
CA ASN A 197 7.32 8.05 -6.34
C ASN A 197 6.54 8.10 -7.66
N GLU A 198 5.50 7.27 -7.77
CA GLU A 198 4.56 7.25 -8.89
C GLU A 198 5.28 7.30 -10.25
N VAL A 199 6.23 6.38 -10.42
CA VAL A 199 7.03 6.28 -11.64
C VAL A 199 6.17 5.89 -12.84
N GLY A 200 6.58 6.34 -14.03
CA GLY A 200 5.92 6.00 -15.29
C GLY A 200 5.94 7.15 -16.28
N VAL A 201 5.63 6.85 -17.52
CA VAL A 201 5.58 7.84 -18.61
C VAL A 201 4.21 8.50 -18.64
N LEU A 202 4.19 9.83 -18.61
CA LEU A 202 3.00 10.65 -18.89
C LEU A 202 3.07 11.25 -20.30
N ARG A 203 1.92 11.51 -20.91
CA ARG A 203 1.74 12.11 -22.26
C ARG A 203 2.05 11.18 -23.43
N ASP A 204 2.64 10.01 -23.18
CA ASP A 204 2.76 8.93 -24.17
C ASP A 204 2.70 7.59 -23.43
N SER A 205 2.42 6.51 -24.14
CA SER A 205 2.35 5.16 -23.58
C SER A 205 3.73 4.57 -23.24
N ARG A 206 4.81 5.06 -23.87
CA ARG A 206 6.20 4.65 -23.61
C ARG A 206 7.21 5.72 -24.01
N ASP A 207 8.46 5.56 -23.62
CA ASP A 207 9.59 6.32 -24.16
C ASP A 207 9.77 6.02 -25.66
N ARG A 208 9.84 7.07 -26.50
CA ARG A 208 10.06 7.02 -27.95
C ARG A 208 11.47 7.41 -28.35
N SER A 209 12.40 7.58 -27.40
CA SER A 209 13.80 7.85 -27.71
C SER A 209 14.44 6.73 -28.55
N ALA A 210 15.51 7.04 -29.28
CA ALA A 210 16.18 6.05 -30.12
C ALA A 210 16.64 4.79 -29.34
N PRO A 211 17.22 4.89 -28.11
CA PRO A 211 17.53 3.71 -27.31
C PRO A 211 16.27 2.89 -26.92
N ALA A 212 15.19 3.58 -26.56
CA ALA A 212 13.93 2.93 -26.19
C ALA A 212 13.30 2.20 -27.39
N ASN A 213 13.24 2.84 -28.56
CA ASN A 213 12.74 2.23 -29.79
C ASN A 213 13.56 1.01 -30.20
N LYS A 214 14.89 1.08 -30.07
CA LYS A 214 15.77 -0.06 -30.34
C LYS A 214 15.48 -1.23 -29.39
N ALA A 215 15.30 -0.96 -28.11
CA ALA A 215 14.97 -1.97 -27.10
C ALA A 215 13.56 -2.56 -27.31
N PHE A 216 12.58 -1.74 -27.69
CA PHE A 216 11.21 -2.18 -27.97
C PHE A 216 11.13 -3.08 -29.21
N ALA A 217 11.90 -2.79 -30.26
CA ALA A 217 12.01 -3.64 -31.43
C ALA A 217 12.84 -4.92 -31.20
N GLY A 218 13.55 -5.00 -30.08
CA GLY A 218 14.34 -6.18 -29.69
C GLY A 218 13.50 -7.29 -29.06
N PRO A 219 14.13 -8.42 -28.70
CA PRO A 219 13.46 -9.51 -28.02
C PRO A 219 13.08 -9.14 -26.59
N VAL A 220 11.97 -9.73 -26.10
CA VAL A 220 11.62 -9.70 -24.66
C VAL A 220 12.74 -10.38 -23.87
N PRO A 221 13.25 -9.78 -22.78
CA PRO A 221 14.30 -10.37 -21.96
C PRO A 221 13.94 -11.76 -21.44
N LYS A 222 14.92 -12.66 -21.50
CA LYS A 222 14.74 -14.05 -21.08
C LYS A 222 14.28 -14.15 -19.62
N GLU A 223 14.80 -13.32 -18.75
CA GLU A 223 14.47 -13.30 -17.32
C GLU A 223 12.98 -13.01 -17.08
N LEU A 224 12.37 -12.10 -17.86
CA LEU A 224 10.94 -11.86 -17.81
C LEU A 224 10.16 -13.09 -18.30
N MET A 225 10.57 -13.67 -19.43
CA MET A 225 9.88 -14.83 -19.99
C MET A 225 9.98 -16.06 -19.09
N ASP A 226 11.12 -16.30 -18.48
CA ASP A 226 11.31 -17.39 -17.51
C ASP A 226 10.37 -17.22 -16.31
N TYR A 227 10.28 -15.99 -15.75
CA TYR A 227 9.37 -15.67 -14.65
C TYR A 227 7.91 -15.94 -15.05
N LEU A 228 7.47 -15.42 -16.20
CA LEU A 228 6.08 -15.59 -16.66
C LEU A 228 5.73 -17.08 -16.88
N GLN A 229 6.65 -17.87 -17.40
CA GLN A 229 6.45 -19.31 -17.57
C GLN A 229 6.34 -20.03 -16.23
N GLN A 230 7.24 -19.72 -15.29
CA GLN A 230 7.25 -20.33 -13.96
C GLN A 230 5.97 -20.01 -13.18
N HIS A 231 5.43 -18.78 -13.33
CA HIS A 231 4.27 -18.30 -12.59
C HIS A 231 2.96 -18.30 -13.40
N LYS A 232 2.93 -18.99 -14.56
CA LYS A 232 1.80 -18.95 -15.52
C LYS A 232 0.43 -19.13 -14.87
N GLN A 233 0.31 -19.95 -13.83
CA GLN A 233 -0.95 -20.25 -13.16
C GLN A 233 -1.38 -19.19 -12.14
N THR A 234 -0.49 -18.30 -11.75
CA THR A 234 -0.71 -17.29 -10.70
C THR A 234 -0.54 -15.85 -11.19
N LEU A 235 -0.26 -15.65 -12.48
CA LEU A 235 -0.15 -14.31 -13.06
C LEU A 235 -1.42 -13.49 -12.84
N ALA A 236 -1.25 -12.18 -12.79
CA ALA A 236 -2.36 -11.26 -12.86
C ALA A 236 -3.26 -11.61 -14.07
N PRO A 237 -4.59 -11.74 -13.90
CA PRO A 237 -5.49 -12.15 -14.97
C PRO A 237 -5.32 -11.30 -16.24
N GLU A 238 -5.15 -10.00 -16.07
CA GLU A 238 -4.98 -9.04 -17.15
C GLU A 238 -3.72 -9.33 -17.99
N LEU A 239 -2.59 -9.61 -17.32
CA LEU A 239 -1.33 -9.97 -18.01
C LEU A 239 -1.44 -11.33 -18.68
N SER A 240 -2.04 -12.31 -18.00
CA SER A 240 -2.27 -13.65 -18.55
C SER A 240 -3.14 -13.62 -19.80
N GLU A 241 -4.17 -12.77 -19.82
CA GLU A 241 -5.08 -12.57 -20.95
C GLU A 241 -4.35 -11.98 -22.17
N VAL A 242 -3.54 -10.93 -21.95
CA VAL A 242 -2.71 -10.32 -23.01
C VAL A 242 -1.71 -11.32 -23.60
N TRP A 243 -0.99 -12.04 -22.76
CA TRP A 243 -0.01 -13.03 -23.22
C TRP A 243 -0.70 -14.22 -23.89
N GLY A 244 -1.85 -14.65 -23.37
CA GLY A 244 -2.68 -15.73 -23.93
C GLY A 244 -3.26 -15.41 -25.30
N ALA A 245 -3.73 -14.17 -25.50
CA ALA A 245 -4.23 -13.68 -26.80
C ALA A 245 -3.16 -13.76 -27.91
N ASN A 246 -1.88 -13.77 -27.54
CA ASN A 246 -0.75 -13.91 -28.45
C ASN A 246 -0.13 -15.33 -28.42
N GLY A 247 -0.89 -16.34 -27.96
CA GLY A 247 -0.53 -17.75 -28.00
C GLY A 247 0.51 -18.18 -26.97
N TYR A 248 0.70 -17.42 -25.88
CA TYR A 248 1.69 -17.68 -24.83
C TYR A 248 3.11 -17.88 -25.39
N LYS A 249 3.50 -17.09 -26.39
CA LYS A 249 4.84 -17.16 -26.97
C LYS A 249 5.90 -16.97 -25.90
N VAL A 250 6.92 -17.83 -25.92
CA VAL A 250 8.00 -17.86 -24.93
C VAL A 250 9.24 -17.08 -25.36
N SER A 251 9.23 -16.58 -26.59
CA SER A 251 10.29 -15.73 -27.16
C SER A 251 9.74 -14.92 -28.33
N GLY A 252 10.39 -13.83 -28.67
CA GLY A 252 10.01 -12.92 -29.76
C GLY A 252 10.23 -11.49 -29.35
N THR A 253 9.89 -10.56 -30.25
CA THR A 253 9.83 -9.14 -29.92
C THR A 253 8.67 -8.84 -28.96
N TRP A 254 8.68 -7.67 -28.37
CA TRP A 254 7.62 -7.25 -27.46
C TRP A 254 6.23 -7.34 -28.11
N GLU A 255 6.09 -6.89 -29.34
CA GLU A 255 4.80 -6.95 -30.07
C GLU A 255 4.41 -8.38 -30.46
N GLU A 256 5.36 -9.25 -30.79
CA GLU A 256 5.06 -10.67 -31.08
C GLU A 256 4.57 -11.41 -29.86
N VAL A 257 5.03 -11.05 -28.66
CA VAL A 257 4.69 -11.72 -27.40
C VAL A 257 3.45 -11.13 -26.76
N PHE A 258 3.26 -9.81 -26.78
CA PHE A 258 2.20 -9.13 -26.03
C PHE A 258 1.20 -8.34 -26.90
N GLY A 259 1.33 -8.40 -28.24
CA GLY A 259 0.45 -7.71 -29.18
C GLY A 259 0.94 -6.32 -29.57
N PRO A 260 0.20 -5.61 -30.43
CA PRO A 260 0.64 -4.35 -31.02
C PRO A 260 0.72 -3.20 -30.01
N GLY A 261 1.76 -2.37 -30.16
CA GLY A 261 1.93 -1.12 -29.43
C GLY A 261 1.06 0.01 -29.97
N LYS A 262 1.10 1.15 -29.28
CA LYS A 262 0.42 2.38 -29.70
C LYS A 262 1.00 2.87 -31.04
N PRO A 263 0.19 3.07 -32.08
CA PRO A 263 0.64 3.66 -33.34
C PRO A 263 1.13 5.10 -33.13
N ASP A 264 2.17 5.50 -33.86
CA ASP A 264 2.70 6.87 -33.79
C ASP A 264 1.72 7.93 -34.36
N SER A 265 0.74 7.49 -35.14
CA SER A 265 -0.35 8.35 -35.64
C SER A 265 -1.41 8.67 -34.57
N VAL A 266 -1.33 8.07 -33.39
CA VAL A 266 -2.30 8.26 -32.29
C VAL A 266 -1.60 8.99 -31.14
N ASP A 267 -2.11 10.14 -30.76
CA ASP A 267 -1.69 10.82 -29.54
C ASP A 267 -2.46 10.30 -28.32
N VAL A 268 -1.76 10.22 -27.19
CA VAL A 268 -2.44 9.96 -25.93
C VAL A 268 -3.29 11.19 -25.59
N PRO A 269 -4.60 11.03 -25.35
CA PRO A 269 -5.46 12.17 -25.06
C PRO A 269 -4.97 12.88 -23.81
N ILE A 270 -4.81 14.18 -23.89
CA ILE A 270 -4.69 15.02 -22.70
C ILE A 270 -5.98 14.86 -21.93
N GLN A 271 -5.89 14.70 -20.62
CA GLN A 271 -7.03 14.56 -19.71
C GLN A 271 -8.22 15.42 -20.16
N THR A 272 -9.25 14.79 -20.70
CA THR A 272 -10.48 15.49 -21.02
C THR A 272 -11.33 15.51 -19.76
N ASN A 273 -12.01 16.63 -19.49
CA ASN A 273 -13.07 16.73 -18.48
C ASN A 273 -14.28 15.89 -18.91
N SER A 274 -14.07 14.62 -19.18
CA SER A 274 -15.16 13.69 -19.48
C SER A 274 -16.03 13.54 -18.24
N PRO A 275 -17.35 13.48 -18.39
CA PRO A 275 -18.23 13.24 -17.26
C PRO A 275 -17.79 11.95 -16.56
N PRO A 276 -17.99 11.83 -15.25
CA PRO A 276 -17.66 10.61 -14.53
C PRO A 276 -18.38 9.44 -15.20
N LEU A 277 -17.63 8.39 -15.51
CA LEU A 277 -18.17 7.15 -16.04
C LEU A 277 -19.19 6.57 -15.06
N SER A 278 -20.22 5.89 -15.58
CA SER A 278 -21.09 5.06 -14.75
C SER A 278 -20.26 3.98 -14.06
N GLN A 279 -20.79 3.40 -12.98
CA GLN A 279 -20.10 2.31 -12.27
C GLN A 279 -19.83 1.11 -13.20
N GLU A 280 -20.69 0.84 -14.16
CA GLU A 280 -20.53 -0.23 -15.14
C GLU A 280 -19.43 0.10 -16.17
N GLU A 281 -19.41 1.31 -16.70
CA GLU A 281 -18.33 1.80 -17.57
C GLU A 281 -16.99 1.83 -16.84
N TYR A 282 -16.98 2.18 -15.57
CA TYR A 282 -15.81 2.13 -14.72
C TYR A 282 -15.28 0.70 -14.57
N GLN A 283 -16.14 -0.24 -14.16
CA GLN A 283 -15.75 -1.63 -13.97
C GLN A 283 -15.31 -2.31 -15.26
N SER A 284 -15.89 -1.94 -16.39
CA SER A 284 -15.53 -2.49 -17.70
C SER A 284 -14.31 -1.78 -18.32
N GLY A 285 -14.19 -0.47 -18.19
CA GLY A 285 -13.09 0.34 -18.77
C GLY A 285 -11.76 0.21 -18.05
N TRP A 286 -11.81 0.11 -16.76
CA TRP A 286 -10.65 -0.07 -15.87
C TRP A 286 -9.89 -1.40 -16.10
N ARG A 287 -10.52 -2.40 -16.71
CA ARG A 287 -9.91 -3.69 -17.04
C ARG A 287 -9.45 -3.78 -18.49
N LYS A 288 -9.80 -2.81 -19.33
CA LYS A 288 -9.31 -2.77 -20.72
C LYS A 288 -7.94 -2.13 -20.73
N LEU A 289 -6.94 -2.95 -20.99
CA LEU A 289 -5.60 -2.47 -21.25
C LEU A 289 -5.53 -1.97 -22.70
N HIS A 290 -5.29 -0.68 -22.87
CA HIS A 290 -4.99 -0.10 -24.16
C HIS A 290 -3.48 -0.20 -24.40
N TRP A 291 -3.07 -0.73 -25.56
CA TRP A 291 -1.65 -0.94 -25.91
C TRP A 291 -0.84 -1.57 -24.76
N PRO A 292 -1.27 -2.75 -24.27
CA PRO A 292 -0.68 -3.34 -23.07
C PRO A 292 0.81 -3.59 -23.19
N VAL A 293 1.31 -3.85 -24.40
CA VAL A 293 2.74 -4.08 -24.63
C VAL A 293 3.60 -2.86 -24.27
N ASP A 294 3.12 -1.64 -24.54
CA ASP A 294 3.83 -0.40 -24.20
C ASP A 294 3.97 -0.26 -22.66
N GLU A 295 2.89 -0.55 -21.92
CA GLU A 295 2.91 -0.52 -20.46
C GLU A 295 3.78 -1.64 -19.86
N ILE A 296 3.67 -2.86 -20.37
CA ILE A 296 4.50 -4.02 -19.95
C ILE A 296 5.99 -3.72 -20.20
N PHE A 297 6.31 -3.15 -21.38
CA PHE A 297 7.67 -2.74 -21.70
C PHE A 297 8.21 -1.69 -20.73
N MET A 298 7.43 -0.64 -20.46
CA MET A 298 7.86 0.41 -19.53
C MET A 298 7.92 -0.11 -18.09
N ALA A 299 6.99 -0.96 -17.67
CA ALA A 299 7.03 -1.60 -16.34
C ALA A 299 8.32 -2.39 -16.13
N TRP A 300 8.77 -3.14 -17.15
CA TRP A 300 10.06 -3.83 -17.09
C TRP A 300 11.23 -2.85 -16.95
N GLN A 301 11.25 -1.77 -17.71
CA GLN A 301 12.34 -0.80 -17.67
C GLN A 301 12.41 -0.06 -16.33
N TYR A 302 11.26 0.39 -15.81
CA TYR A 302 11.19 1.00 -14.48
C TYR A 302 11.56 0.02 -13.38
N ALA A 303 11.05 -1.22 -13.44
CA ALA A 303 11.38 -2.25 -12.46
C ALA A 303 12.90 -2.53 -12.42
N ARG A 304 13.56 -2.64 -13.58
CA ARG A 304 15.02 -2.85 -13.65
C ARG A 304 15.81 -1.69 -13.07
N TYR A 305 15.38 -0.46 -13.35
CA TYR A 305 16.04 0.74 -12.82
C TYR A 305 15.84 0.84 -11.30
N VAL A 306 14.61 0.88 -10.85
CA VAL A 306 14.28 1.02 -9.42
C VAL A 306 14.78 -0.18 -8.61
N GLY A 307 14.70 -1.39 -9.18
CA GLY A 307 15.25 -2.60 -8.57
C GLY A 307 16.76 -2.51 -8.30
N LYS A 308 17.53 -1.83 -9.17
CA LYS A 308 18.95 -1.57 -8.91
C LYS A 308 19.14 -0.58 -7.77
N VAL A 309 18.35 0.50 -7.71
CA VAL A 309 18.39 1.48 -6.61
C VAL A 309 18.07 0.79 -5.28
N VAL A 310 16.99 0.00 -5.23
CA VAL A 310 16.60 -0.78 -4.05
C VAL A 310 17.70 -1.75 -3.62
N ALA A 311 18.28 -2.51 -4.56
CA ALA A 311 19.31 -3.49 -4.25
C ALA A 311 20.57 -2.86 -3.64
N GLU A 312 20.99 -1.69 -4.13
CA GLU A 312 22.12 -0.94 -3.55
C GLU A 312 21.80 -0.41 -2.15
N GLY A 313 20.57 0.05 -1.93
CA GLY A 313 20.12 0.48 -0.60
C GLY A 313 20.05 -0.67 0.40
N LYS A 314 19.45 -1.80 0.01
CA LYS A 314 19.34 -3.00 0.87
C LYS A 314 20.71 -3.61 1.22
N ALA A 315 21.68 -3.51 0.33
CA ALA A 315 23.06 -3.95 0.61
C ALA A 315 23.70 -3.18 1.78
N GLU A 316 23.28 -1.95 2.04
CA GLU A 316 23.75 -1.16 3.19
C GLU A 316 22.87 -1.39 4.42
N TYR A 317 21.53 -1.28 4.27
CA TYR A 317 20.59 -1.44 5.38
C TYR A 317 19.29 -2.12 4.88
N ASP A 318 19.13 -3.39 5.25
CA ASP A 318 18.03 -4.24 4.78
C ASP A 318 16.77 -4.08 5.64
N ILE A 319 16.15 -2.89 5.56
CA ILE A 319 14.79 -2.64 6.06
C ILE A 319 13.79 -2.79 4.91
N PRO A 320 12.48 -2.96 5.18
CA PRO A 320 11.47 -3.10 4.13
C PRO A 320 11.44 -1.89 3.18
N MET A 321 11.39 -2.17 1.88
CA MET A 321 11.35 -1.15 0.83
C MET A 321 10.16 -1.37 -0.07
N PHE A 322 9.50 -0.28 -0.45
CA PHE A 322 8.33 -0.33 -1.32
C PHE A 322 8.40 0.70 -2.44
N VAL A 323 7.59 0.47 -3.45
CA VAL A 323 7.29 1.42 -4.53
C VAL A 323 5.80 1.67 -4.57
N ASN A 324 5.38 2.88 -4.90
CA ASN A 324 3.98 3.26 -5.01
C ASN A 324 3.57 3.53 -6.45
N GLY A 325 2.28 3.40 -6.74
CA GLY A 325 1.73 3.59 -8.06
C GLY A 325 0.51 4.51 -8.07
N TRP A 326 0.57 5.50 -8.98
CA TRP A 326 -0.59 6.28 -9.38
C TRP A 326 -1.51 5.41 -10.22
N LEU A 327 -2.69 5.12 -9.70
CA LEU A 327 -3.61 4.16 -10.28
C LEU A 327 -4.25 4.67 -11.57
N GLN A 328 -4.45 3.75 -12.52
CA GLN A 328 -5.37 3.96 -13.62
C GLN A 328 -6.74 4.38 -13.07
N GLN A 329 -7.35 5.39 -13.68
CA GLN A 329 -8.67 5.90 -13.30
C GLN A 329 -9.66 5.72 -14.46
N PRO A 330 -10.97 5.76 -14.22
CA PRO A 330 -11.99 5.55 -15.26
C PRO A 330 -11.88 6.48 -16.45
N ASN A 331 -11.60 7.76 -16.16
CA ASN A 331 -11.37 8.80 -17.16
C ASN A 331 -9.93 8.92 -17.63
N MET A 332 -9.04 8.04 -17.17
CA MET A 332 -7.62 7.96 -17.46
C MET A 332 -7.27 6.51 -17.79
N ALA A 333 -7.91 5.95 -18.81
CA ALA A 333 -7.83 4.52 -19.11
C ALA A 333 -6.60 4.13 -19.95
N TRP A 334 -5.92 5.07 -20.57
CA TRP A 334 -4.83 4.80 -21.50
C TRP A 334 -3.47 5.05 -20.85
N PRO A 335 -2.47 4.16 -21.07
CA PRO A 335 -1.10 4.40 -20.66
C PRO A 335 -0.62 5.77 -21.15
N GLY A 336 -0.06 6.57 -20.25
CA GLY A 336 0.32 7.96 -20.54
C GLY A 336 -0.72 9.00 -20.12
N THR A 337 -1.99 8.62 -19.87
CA THR A 337 -2.96 9.45 -19.12
C THR A 337 -2.78 9.27 -17.62
N TYR A 338 -2.28 8.13 -17.21
CA TYR A 338 -1.66 7.83 -15.93
C TYR A 338 -0.21 7.40 -16.19
N PRO A 339 0.69 7.40 -15.20
CA PRO A 339 2.09 7.03 -15.42
C PRO A 339 2.24 5.60 -15.94
N SER A 340 2.53 5.45 -17.24
CA SER A 340 2.68 4.15 -17.91
C SER A 340 3.91 3.42 -17.42
N GLY A 341 3.73 2.18 -16.96
CA GLY A 341 4.81 1.32 -16.47
C GLY A 341 5.04 1.40 -14.96
N GLY A 342 4.22 2.16 -14.20
CA GLY A 342 4.24 2.13 -12.74
C GLY A 342 3.81 0.76 -12.17
N PRO A 343 3.96 0.54 -10.84
CA PRO A 343 3.68 -0.75 -10.20
C PRO A 343 2.18 -1.01 -10.01
N LEU A 344 1.44 -1.07 -11.10
CA LEU A 344 0.01 -1.29 -11.15
C LEU A 344 -0.33 -2.80 -11.13
N PRO A 345 -1.50 -3.22 -10.61
CA PRO A 345 -1.83 -4.63 -10.41
C PRO A 345 -1.71 -5.51 -11.66
N GLN A 346 -2.00 -4.95 -12.85
CA GLN A 346 -1.89 -5.65 -14.13
C GLN A 346 -0.45 -5.97 -14.54
N VAL A 347 0.53 -5.26 -14.00
CA VAL A 347 1.97 -5.45 -14.29
C VAL A 347 2.81 -5.79 -13.06
N HIS A 348 2.17 -6.16 -11.93
CA HIS A 348 2.89 -6.59 -10.72
C HIS A 348 3.87 -7.73 -10.98
N ASP A 349 3.49 -8.69 -11.83
CA ASP A 349 4.37 -9.81 -12.17
C ASP A 349 5.62 -9.36 -12.95
N VAL A 350 5.48 -8.33 -13.78
CA VAL A 350 6.62 -7.71 -14.49
C VAL A 350 7.56 -7.01 -13.50
N TRP A 351 6.98 -6.28 -12.52
CA TRP A 351 7.75 -5.64 -11.45
C TRP A 351 8.47 -6.66 -10.57
N ARG A 352 7.81 -7.75 -10.19
CA ARG A 352 8.44 -8.84 -9.42
C ARG A 352 9.57 -9.52 -10.16
N ALA A 353 9.42 -9.73 -11.47
CA ALA A 353 10.47 -10.28 -12.32
C ALA A 353 11.66 -9.33 -12.44
N GLY A 354 11.42 -8.03 -12.64
CA GLY A 354 12.46 -7.01 -12.87
C GLY A 354 13.13 -6.50 -11.60
N ALA A 355 12.46 -6.55 -10.45
CA ALA A 355 12.89 -5.95 -9.19
C ALA A 355 12.56 -6.84 -7.98
N PRO A 356 13.11 -8.05 -7.89
CA PRO A 356 12.78 -9.02 -6.82
C PRO A 356 13.16 -8.56 -5.41
N ALA A 357 14.00 -7.54 -5.29
CA ALA A 357 14.40 -6.96 -4.00
C ALA A 357 13.34 -6.00 -3.39
N ILE A 358 12.31 -5.61 -4.15
CA ILE A 358 11.21 -4.79 -3.65
C ILE A 358 10.26 -5.67 -2.82
N ASP A 359 10.00 -5.27 -1.58
CA ASP A 359 9.16 -6.04 -0.67
C ASP A 359 7.67 -5.83 -0.92
N ILE A 360 7.25 -4.58 -1.26
CA ILE A 360 5.85 -4.18 -1.37
C ILE A 360 5.62 -3.36 -2.63
N LEU A 361 4.59 -3.71 -3.39
CA LEU A 361 4.02 -2.87 -4.45
C LEU A 361 2.76 -2.21 -3.87
N ALA A 362 2.75 -0.89 -3.73
CA ALA A 362 1.78 -0.16 -2.94
C ALA A 362 0.86 0.74 -3.80
N PRO A 363 -0.44 0.90 -3.45
CA PRO A 363 -1.35 1.80 -4.16
C PRO A 363 -1.37 3.21 -3.57
N ASP A 364 -1.41 4.24 -4.40
CA ASP A 364 -1.90 5.56 -4.03
C ASP A 364 -3.40 5.61 -4.29
N LEU A 365 -4.16 5.41 -3.20
CA LEU A 365 -5.55 4.95 -3.30
C LEU A 365 -6.55 6.07 -3.02
N TYR A 366 -6.92 6.81 -4.05
CA TYR A 366 -7.96 7.85 -3.99
C TYR A 366 -9.31 7.44 -4.60
N LEU A 367 -9.40 6.20 -5.11
CA LEU A 367 -10.57 5.72 -5.82
C LEU A 367 -11.70 5.30 -4.88
N GLN A 368 -12.95 5.44 -5.35
CA GLN A 368 -14.15 5.03 -4.60
C GLN A 368 -14.24 3.51 -4.39
N TYR A 369 -13.54 2.71 -5.21
CA TYR A 369 -13.59 1.24 -5.22
C TYR A 369 -12.50 0.65 -4.33
N PHE A 370 -12.47 1.08 -3.08
CA PHE A 370 -11.44 0.75 -2.10
C PHE A 370 -11.20 -0.76 -1.98
N ASP A 371 -12.28 -1.53 -1.82
CA ASP A 371 -12.22 -2.98 -1.66
C ASP A 371 -11.64 -3.69 -2.92
N GLU A 372 -12.02 -3.26 -4.11
CA GLU A 372 -11.51 -3.84 -5.34
C GLU A 372 -10.00 -3.57 -5.50
N VAL A 373 -9.56 -2.35 -5.25
CA VAL A 373 -8.13 -1.98 -5.33
C VAL A 373 -7.33 -2.77 -4.30
N CYS A 374 -7.75 -2.79 -3.03
CA CYS A 374 -7.07 -3.56 -2.00
C CYS A 374 -6.99 -5.05 -2.37
N GLY A 375 -8.08 -5.63 -2.87
CA GLY A 375 -8.10 -7.02 -3.33
C GLY A 375 -7.14 -7.30 -4.49
N ARG A 376 -6.99 -6.36 -5.43
CA ARG A 376 -6.04 -6.50 -6.54
C ARG A 376 -4.58 -6.37 -6.07
N PHE A 377 -4.29 -5.43 -5.17
CA PHE A 377 -2.94 -5.23 -4.64
C PHE A 377 -2.48 -6.35 -3.70
N THR A 378 -3.39 -7.08 -3.05
CA THR A 378 -3.02 -8.21 -2.18
C THR A 378 -2.88 -9.55 -2.92
N ARG A 379 -3.07 -9.59 -4.23
CA ARG A 379 -2.86 -10.81 -5.06
C ARG A 379 -1.46 -11.37 -4.86
N ASN A 380 -1.36 -12.70 -4.93
CA ASN A 380 -0.11 -13.45 -4.81
C ASN A 380 0.67 -13.13 -3.53
N GLY A 381 -0.04 -12.74 -2.47
CA GLY A 381 0.54 -12.47 -1.16
C GLY A 381 1.36 -11.19 -1.08
N ASN A 382 1.16 -10.23 -2.00
CA ASN A 382 1.73 -8.90 -1.85
C ASN A 382 1.22 -8.23 -0.56
N PRO A 383 2.11 -7.74 0.31
CA PRO A 383 1.68 -7.03 1.52
C PRO A 383 0.90 -5.76 1.17
N LEU A 384 -0.13 -5.42 1.93
CA LEU A 384 -0.84 -4.16 1.75
C LEU A 384 -0.25 -3.08 2.65
N PHE A 385 0.29 -2.05 2.05
CA PHE A 385 0.59 -0.77 2.66
C PHE A 385 0.00 0.32 1.76
N ILE A 386 -0.72 1.28 2.33
CA ILE A 386 -1.34 2.38 1.58
C ILE A 386 -0.61 3.66 1.95
N PRO A 387 0.45 4.01 1.18
CA PRO A 387 1.31 5.14 1.53
C PRO A 387 0.65 6.49 1.26
N GLU A 388 -0.25 6.57 0.27
CA GLU A 388 -0.90 7.81 -0.13
C GLU A 388 -2.39 7.60 -0.38
N THR A 389 -3.25 8.40 0.27
CA THR A 389 -4.72 8.28 0.13
C THR A 389 -5.45 9.51 0.72
N GLY A 390 -6.79 9.50 0.65
CA GLY A 390 -7.65 10.45 1.35
C GLY A 390 -7.95 10.04 2.79
N ALA A 391 -8.28 11.02 3.63
CA ALA A 391 -8.72 10.78 5.01
C ALA A 391 -10.15 10.22 5.03
N ASN A 392 -10.30 8.90 5.19
CA ASN A 392 -11.59 8.22 5.27
C ASN A 392 -11.57 7.16 6.37
N ALA A 393 -12.36 7.35 7.43
CA ALA A 393 -12.38 6.49 8.60
C ALA A 393 -12.85 5.05 8.29
N GLY A 394 -13.82 4.87 7.40
CA GLY A 394 -14.27 3.54 6.98
C GLY A 394 -13.17 2.77 6.23
N ASN A 395 -12.40 3.46 5.39
CA ASN A 395 -11.26 2.88 4.69
C ASN A 395 -10.13 2.49 5.67
N VAL A 396 -9.86 3.32 6.70
CA VAL A 396 -8.89 2.98 7.77
C VAL A 396 -9.26 1.64 8.40
N LEU A 397 -10.51 1.50 8.87
CA LEU A 397 -10.96 0.27 9.53
C LEU A 397 -10.92 -0.93 8.58
N THR A 398 -11.29 -0.73 7.31
CA THR A 398 -11.27 -1.79 6.29
C THR A 398 -9.85 -2.23 5.94
N ALA A 399 -8.91 -1.29 5.81
CA ALA A 399 -7.51 -1.60 5.55
C ALA A 399 -6.93 -2.51 6.62
N PHE A 400 -7.10 -2.16 7.90
CA PHE A 400 -6.55 -2.93 9.00
C PHE A 400 -7.34 -4.21 9.32
N GLY A 401 -8.67 -4.15 9.31
CA GLY A 401 -9.52 -5.25 9.75
C GLY A 401 -9.78 -6.31 8.68
N LYS A 402 -9.97 -5.92 7.42
CA LYS A 402 -10.29 -6.86 6.33
C LYS A 402 -9.06 -7.27 5.54
N TYR A 403 -8.20 -6.31 5.20
CA TYR A 403 -7.05 -6.56 4.32
C TYR A 403 -5.72 -6.73 5.05
N GLY A 404 -5.70 -6.60 6.37
CA GLY A 404 -4.49 -6.78 7.16
C GLY A 404 -3.36 -5.84 6.77
N ALA A 405 -3.71 -4.58 6.44
CA ALA A 405 -2.73 -3.59 6.00
C ALA A 405 -1.67 -3.32 7.08
N ILE A 406 -0.45 -3.07 6.64
CA ILE A 406 0.66 -2.60 7.48
C ILE A 406 0.39 -1.18 7.98
N GLY A 407 -0.15 -0.32 7.10
CA GLY A 407 -0.47 1.06 7.43
C GLY A 407 -1.42 1.71 6.41
N TYR A 408 -1.94 2.89 6.79
CA TYR A 408 -2.85 3.71 6.00
C TYR A 408 -2.49 5.19 6.20
N SER A 409 -2.10 5.89 5.12
CA SER A 409 -1.45 7.19 5.18
C SER A 409 -2.19 8.25 4.36
N PRO A 410 -3.11 9.03 4.95
CA PRO A 410 -3.68 10.18 4.28
C PRO A 410 -2.61 11.21 3.91
N PHE A 411 -2.65 11.68 2.65
CA PHE A 411 -1.73 12.69 2.12
C PHE A 411 -2.02 14.09 2.67
N GLY A 412 -0.97 14.87 2.88
CA GLY A 412 -1.06 16.22 3.45
C GLY A 412 -1.61 16.17 4.87
N ILE A 413 -1.19 15.17 5.63
CA ILE A 413 -1.70 14.88 6.98
C ILE A 413 -1.60 16.08 7.92
N GLU A 414 -0.57 16.88 7.78
CA GLU A 414 -0.36 18.09 8.59
C GLU A 414 -1.48 19.13 8.44
N ARG A 415 -2.24 19.07 7.35
CA ARG A 415 -3.39 19.94 7.07
C ARG A 415 -4.72 19.31 7.50
N ASN A 416 -4.78 17.98 7.51
CA ASN A 416 -6.00 17.19 7.63
C ASN A 416 -6.22 16.62 9.02
N VAL A 417 -5.22 16.67 9.92
CA VAL A 417 -5.30 16.10 11.26
C VAL A 417 -5.30 17.19 12.34
N SER A 418 -6.17 17.03 13.33
CA SER A 418 -6.18 17.74 14.61
C SER A 418 -6.69 16.79 15.69
N ALA A 419 -6.50 17.12 16.96
CA ALA A 419 -6.94 16.28 18.09
C ALA A 419 -8.44 15.91 18.04
N ASP A 420 -9.25 16.81 17.51
CA ASP A 420 -10.72 16.67 17.43
C ASP A 420 -11.20 16.19 16.06
N SER A 421 -10.31 15.85 15.13
CA SER A 421 -10.69 15.36 13.82
C SER A 421 -11.23 13.92 13.89
N ASP A 422 -12.13 13.57 12.97
CA ASP A 422 -12.65 12.20 12.84
C ASP A 422 -11.53 11.20 12.57
N LEU A 423 -10.51 11.61 11.82
CA LEU A 423 -9.33 10.80 11.58
C LEU A 423 -8.58 10.51 12.89
N ALA A 424 -8.39 11.51 13.75
CA ALA A 424 -7.76 11.30 15.05
C ALA A 424 -8.58 10.37 15.95
N ALA A 425 -9.90 10.44 15.88
CA ALA A 425 -10.78 9.56 16.63
C ALA A 425 -10.67 8.10 16.17
N VAL A 426 -10.67 7.83 14.84
CA VAL A 426 -10.50 6.48 14.32
C VAL A 426 -9.08 5.95 14.53
N TYR A 427 -8.07 6.80 14.47
CA TYR A 427 -6.69 6.42 14.78
C TYR A 427 -6.51 6.02 16.25
N ARG A 428 -7.15 6.75 17.16
CA ARG A 428 -7.22 6.36 18.57
C ARG A 428 -7.88 4.99 18.74
N LEU A 429 -9.01 4.75 18.05
CA LEU A 429 -9.71 3.47 18.07
C LEU A 429 -8.81 2.31 17.61
N VAL A 430 -8.17 2.46 16.45
CA VAL A 430 -7.23 1.46 15.90
C VAL A 430 -6.07 1.21 16.85
N SER A 431 -5.48 2.27 17.41
CA SER A 431 -4.40 2.16 18.40
C SER A 431 -4.83 1.41 19.66
N GLN A 432 -6.06 1.66 20.15
CA GLN A 432 -6.63 0.93 21.29
C GLN A 432 -6.90 -0.55 21.00
N MET A 433 -7.16 -0.91 19.73
CA MET A 433 -7.38 -2.29 19.30
C MET A 433 -6.13 -2.97 18.74
N ALA A 434 -5.02 -2.25 18.62
CA ALA A 434 -3.83 -2.73 17.93
C ALA A 434 -3.35 -4.12 18.36
N PRO A 435 -3.33 -4.51 19.66
CA PRO A 435 -2.92 -5.85 20.05
C PRO A 435 -3.83 -6.93 19.49
N MET A 436 -5.16 -6.69 19.45
CA MET A 436 -6.13 -7.64 18.92
C MET A 436 -6.09 -7.68 17.39
N ILE A 437 -5.99 -6.52 16.74
CA ILE A 437 -5.82 -6.46 15.29
C ILE A 437 -4.57 -7.23 14.89
N ALA A 438 -3.43 -6.96 15.50
CA ALA A 438 -2.16 -7.63 15.21
C ALA A 438 -2.22 -9.15 15.45
N ALA A 439 -2.93 -9.61 16.51
CA ALA A 439 -3.09 -11.03 16.79
C ALA A 439 -3.98 -11.76 15.78
N HIS A 440 -4.89 -11.06 15.12
CA HIS A 440 -5.92 -11.65 14.25
C HIS A 440 -5.75 -11.30 12.75
N GLN A 441 -4.92 -10.32 12.38
CA GLN A 441 -4.64 -10.01 10.96
C GLN A 441 -4.31 -11.28 10.15
N GLY A 442 -4.86 -11.37 8.95
CA GLY A 442 -4.65 -12.50 8.05
C GLY A 442 -5.35 -13.80 8.45
N LYS A 443 -6.22 -13.78 9.47
CA LYS A 443 -7.03 -14.92 9.92
C LYS A 443 -8.51 -14.68 9.62
N ASP A 444 -9.30 -15.75 9.55
CA ASP A 444 -10.75 -15.69 9.36
C ASP A 444 -11.51 -15.16 10.59
N SER A 445 -10.79 -14.85 11.67
CA SER A 445 -11.34 -14.36 12.94
C SER A 445 -11.45 -12.84 13.03
N ILE A 446 -11.07 -12.11 11.98
CA ILE A 446 -11.19 -10.65 11.90
C ILE A 446 -11.82 -10.23 10.58
N THR A 447 -12.69 -9.23 10.62
CA THR A 447 -13.26 -8.61 9.44
C THR A 447 -13.73 -7.19 9.71
N THR A 448 -14.23 -6.50 8.67
CA THR A 448 -14.82 -5.16 8.76
C THR A 448 -16.15 -5.12 8.06
N VAL A 449 -17.10 -4.39 8.63
CA VAL A 449 -18.40 -4.09 8.03
C VAL A 449 -18.50 -2.59 7.80
N ARG A 450 -19.02 -2.22 6.63
CA ARG A 450 -19.36 -0.84 6.27
C ARG A 450 -20.79 -0.80 5.76
N MET A 451 -21.56 0.17 6.21
CA MET A 451 -22.94 0.38 5.78
C MET A 451 -23.26 1.87 5.66
N LYS A 452 -24.11 2.19 4.72
CA LYS A 452 -24.68 3.53 4.53
C LYS A 452 -26.14 3.55 4.98
N GLN A 453 -26.67 4.74 5.16
CA GLN A 453 -28.10 4.92 5.40
C GLN A 453 -28.91 4.32 4.25
N GLY A 454 -29.86 3.45 4.58
CA GLY A 454 -30.72 2.75 3.63
C GLY A 454 -30.22 1.36 3.20
N ASP A 455 -29.00 0.98 3.56
CA ASP A 455 -28.53 -0.38 3.29
C ASP A 455 -29.34 -1.40 4.10
N ALA A 456 -29.62 -2.54 3.49
CA ALA A 456 -30.22 -3.69 4.17
C ALA A 456 -29.27 -4.25 5.25
N PRO A 457 -29.77 -4.87 6.32
CA PRO A 457 -28.93 -5.50 7.33
C PRO A 457 -27.92 -6.46 6.70
N GLN A 458 -26.67 -6.40 7.17
CA GLN A 458 -25.60 -7.29 6.72
C GLN A 458 -25.40 -8.42 7.70
N ARG A 459 -25.16 -9.63 7.19
CA ARG A 459 -24.86 -10.83 7.97
C ARG A 459 -23.42 -11.26 7.76
N VAL A 460 -22.68 -11.37 8.85
CA VAL A 460 -21.27 -11.75 8.86
C VAL A 460 -21.09 -13.00 9.69
N ARG A 461 -20.65 -14.09 9.07
CA ARG A 461 -20.24 -15.29 9.80
C ARG A 461 -18.85 -15.07 10.38
N LEU A 462 -18.73 -15.08 11.71
CA LEU A 462 -17.47 -14.85 12.41
C LEU A 462 -17.37 -15.79 13.62
N GLY A 463 -16.43 -16.72 13.59
CA GLY A 463 -16.33 -17.78 14.61
C GLY A 463 -17.61 -18.63 14.69
N ASN A 464 -18.09 -18.86 15.89
CA ASN A 464 -19.26 -19.71 16.17
C ASN A 464 -20.61 -19.04 15.90
N TYR A 465 -20.62 -17.76 15.54
CA TYR A 465 -21.86 -17.00 15.35
C TYR A 465 -21.91 -16.27 14.02
N THR A 466 -23.12 -16.00 13.56
CA THR A 466 -23.42 -15.00 12.53
C THR A 466 -23.87 -13.73 13.25
N LEU A 467 -23.18 -12.63 12.98
CA LEU A 467 -23.52 -11.31 13.45
C LEU A 467 -24.39 -10.63 12.39
N GLU A 468 -25.61 -10.23 12.75
CA GLU A 468 -26.47 -9.40 11.93
C GLU A 468 -26.32 -7.95 12.35
N LEU A 469 -25.84 -7.10 11.43
CA LEU A 469 -25.59 -5.69 11.68
C LEU A 469 -26.66 -4.85 10.97
N THR A 470 -27.29 -3.96 11.73
CA THR A 470 -28.25 -2.99 11.22
C THR A 470 -27.73 -1.59 11.43
N TYR A 471 -27.74 -0.77 10.36
CA TYR A 471 -27.36 0.63 10.44
C TYR A 471 -28.31 1.42 11.31
N THR A 472 -27.80 2.21 12.25
CA THR A 472 -28.63 3.00 13.18
C THR A 472 -28.60 4.50 12.92
N GLY A 473 -27.68 4.99 12.14
CA GLY A 473 -27.53 6.41 11.79
C GLY A 473 -27.24 7.36 12.95
N ARG A 474 -27.30 6.91 14.17
CA ARG A 474 -27.13 7.76 15.37
C ARG A 474 -25.70 8.13 15.67
N ASN A 475 -24.77 7.52 14.93
CA ASN A 475 -23.38 7.60 15.30
C ASN A 475 -22.52 7.58 14.05
N ARG A 476 -22.24 8.74 13.56
CA ARG A 476 -21.57 9.02 12.31
C ARG A 476 -20.06 8.88 12.49
N VAL A 477 -19.44 8.07 11.65
CA VAL A 477 -18.05 8.30 11.29
C VAL A 477 -18.10 9.23 10.08
N PRO A 478 -17.82 10.52 10.18
CA PRO A 478 -17.88 11.42 9.04
C PRO A 478 -16.89 10.95 7.99
N ILE A 479 -17.34 10.93 6.74
CA ILE A 479 -16.48 10.76 5.58
C ILE A 479 -16.05 12.17 5.20
N ALA A 480 -14.79 12.50 5.42
CA ALA A 480 -14.24 13.73 4.88
C ALA A 480 -14.38 13.71 3.35
N PRO A 481 -14.87 14.78 2.72
CA PRO A 481 -14.84 14.89 1.28
C PRO A 481 -13.40 14.73 0.81
N GLN A 482 -13.17 13.91 -0.20
CA GLN A 482 -11.85 13.81 -0.82
C GLN A 482 -11.41 15.21 -1.25
N PRO A 483 -10.22 15.69 -0.87
CA PRO A 483 -9.74 16.95 -1.33
C PRO A 483 -9.67 16.92 -2.85
N ALA A 484 -10.30 17.89 -3.51
CA ALA A 484 -10.14 18.11 -4.95
C ALA A 484 -8.68 18.35 -5.37
N ALA A 485 -7.79 18.53 -4.40
CA ALA A 485 -6.36 18.77 -4.59
C ALA A 485 -5.57 17.57 -5.13
N ALA A 486 -6.03 16.33 -4.91
CA ALA A 486 -5.40 15.18 -5.57
C ALA A 486 -5.62 15.20 -7.10
N GLN A 487 -6.68 15.89 -7.55
CA GLN A 487 -6.92 16.15 -8.98
C GLN A 487 -6.18 17.41 -9.47
N GLN A 488 -5.79 18.34 -8.58
CA GLN A 488 -5.18 19.62 -8.95
C GLN A 488 -3.65 19.60 -9.03
N ALA A 489 -2.98 18.60 -8.50
CA ALA A 489 -1.53 18.43 -8.74
C ALA A 489 -1.19 18.17 -10.22
N GLN A 490 -2.20 17.99 -11.06
CA GLN A 490 -2.08 17.67 -12.49
C GLN A 490 -2.29 18.84 -13.44
N ALA A 491 -2.79 19.97 -12.99
CA ALA A 491 -3.10 21.11 -13.83
C ALA A 491 -2.19 22.31 -13.54
N ALA A 492 -1.00 22.30 -14.11
CA ALA A 492 -0.26 23.54 -14.35
C ALA A 492 -0.86 24.24 -15.59
N ALA A 493 -2.04 24.84 -15.43
CA ALA A 493 -2.58 25.85 -16.34
C ALA A 493 -3.32 26.91 -15.52
N PRO A 494 -3.26 28.21 -15.85
CA PRO A 494 -3.78 29.27 -14.99
C PRO A 494 -5.29 29.19 -14.84
N ALA A 495 -5.74 29.14 -13.60
CA ALA A 495 -7.14 29.01 -13.23
C ALA A 495 -7.87 30.36 -13.25
N GLY A 496 -9.05 30.37 -13.86
CA GLY A 496 -10.07 31.37 -13.63
C GLY A 496 -10.77 31.19 -12.26
N PRO A 497 -11.53 32.19 -11.75
CA PRO A 497 -12.05 32.18 -10.39
C PRO A 497 -13.08 31.08 -10.13
N PRO A 498 -13.09 30.49 -8.92
CA PRO A 498 -13.94 29.32 -8.61
C PRO A 498 -15.40 29.73 -8.39
N GLY A 499 -16.29 29.13 -9.17
CA GLY A 499 -17.74 29.12 -8.92
C GLY A 499 -18.05 28.25 -7.68
N ARG A 500 -18.86 28.79 -6.76
CA ARG A 500 -19.40 28.04 -5.61
C ARG A 500 -20.31 26.89 -6.09
N GLY A 501 -19.75 25.69 -6.20
CA GLY A 501 -20.55 24.47 -6.36
C GLY A 501 -21.11 24.03 -5.01
N ASN A 502 -22.41 23.71 -4.97
CA ASN A 502 -23.06 23.08 -3.82
C ASN A 502 -22.31 21.79 -3.45
N ALA A 503 -21.76 21.73 -2.25
CA ALA A 503 -21.22 20.50 -1.70
C ALA A 503 -22.38 19.49 -1.56
N ALA A 504 -22.42 18.49 -2.43
CA ALA A 504 -23.30 17.35 -2.25
C ALA A 504 -22.98 16.72 -0.88
N GLN A 505 -23.99 16.58 -0.02
CA GLN A 505 -23.82 15.94 1.29
C GLN A 505 -23.32 14.51 1.05
N THR A 506 -22.10 14.24 1.47
CA THR A 506 -21.53 12.89 1.39
C THR A 506 -22.38 11.95 2.24
N PRO A 507 -22.82 10.79 1.71
CA PRO A 507 -23.60 9.83 2.49
C PRO A 507 -22.86 9.44 3.76
N MET A 508 -23.58 9.43 4.88
CA MET A 508 -22.99 9.03 6.16
C MET A 508 -22.80 7.51 6.20
N GLU A 509 -21.59 7.10 6.52
CA GLU A 509 -21.19 5.71 6.59
C GLU A 509 -20.92 5.30 8.04
N ALA A 510 -21.38 4.10 8.43
CA ALA A 510 -20.99 3.40 9.63
C ALA A 510 -19.94 2.35 9.29
N ALA A 511 -18.94 2.19 10.14
CA ALA A 511 -17.91 1.17 9.96
C ALA A 511 -17.51 0.55 11.31
N ALA A 512 -17.18 -0.75 11.29
CA ALA A 512 -16.69 -1.45 12.48
C ALA A 512 -15.73 -2.58 12.12
N ILE A 513 -14.68 -2.74 12.94
CA ILE A 513 -13.85 -3.95 12.99
C ILE A 513 -14.50 -4.93 13.96
N LEU A 514 -14.63 -6.19 13.53
CA LEU A 514 -15.20 -7.29 14.28
C LEU A 514 -14.12 -8.37 14.44
N ILE A 515 -13.87 -8.81 15.68
CA ILE A 515 -12.85 -9.82 15.99
C ILE A 515 -13.48 -10.89 16.88
N ALA A 516 -13.46 -12.16 16.45
CA ALA A 516 -13.76 -13.31 17.27
C ALA A 516 -12.48 -13.76 17.99
N ALA A 517 -12.39 -13.47 19.29
CA ALA A 517 -11.21 -13.77 20.09
C ALA A 517 -11.26 -15.17 20.73
N GLY A 518 -12.45 -15.74 20.80
CA GLY A 518 -12.71 -17.07 21.33
C GLY A 518 -14.05 -17.63 20.82
N PRO A 519 -14.46 -18.82 21.28
CA PRO A 519 -15.70 -19.44 20.84
C PRO A 519 -16.94 -18.55 21.04
N ASP A 520 -16.98 -17.82 22.14
CA ASP A 520 -18.11 -16.99 22.59
C ASP A 520 -17.66 -15.54 22.91
N GLU A 521 -16.42 -15.16 22.57
CA GLU A 521 -15.83 -13.87 22.94
C GLU A 521 -15.48 -13.04 21.69
N TYR A 522 -15.90 -11.77 21.71
CA TYR A 522 -15.72 -10.83 20.61
C TYR A 522 -15.15 -9.50 21.09
N TYR A 523 -14.33 -8.88 20.23
CA TYR A 523 -13.94 -7.47 20.35
C TYR A 523 -14.48 -6.72 19.13
N LEU A 524 -15.20 -5.64 19.38
CA LEU A 524 -15.90 -4.84 18.36
C LEU A 524 -15.47 -3.40 18.50
N GLY A 525 -14.98 -2.80 17.41
CA GLY A 525 -14.52 -1.41 17.43
C GLY A 525 -15.05 -0.62 16.24
N GLY A 526 -15.59 0.57 16.48
CA GLY A 526 -16.19 1.40 15.42
C GLY A 526 -17.48 2.05 15.87
N GLY A 527 -18.52 2.00 15.03
CA GLY A 527 -19.83 2.47 15.47
C GLY A 527 -20.90 2.62 14.40
N GLY A 528 -22.11 2.90 14.88
CA GLY A 528 -23.29 3.12 14.04
C GLY A 528 -24.09 1.86 13.74
N PHE A 529 -24.01 0.85 14.61
CA PHE A 529 -24.69 -0.42 14.41
C PHE A 529 -25.49 -0.89 15.61
N ARG A 530 -26.59 -1.59 15.32
CA ARG A 530 -27.15 -2.62 16.21
C ARG A 530 -26.66 -3.98 15.72
N ILE A 531 -26.30 -4.87 16.64
CA ILE A 531 -25.72 -6.16 16.34
C ILE A 531 -26.48 -7.23 17.11
N ALA A 532 -27.01 -8.23 16.38
CA ALA A 532 -27.60 -9.44 16.94
C ALA A 532 -26.73 -10.66 16.62
N PHE A 533 -26.70 -11.65 17.48
CA PHE A 533 -25.92 -12.86 17.32
C PHE A 533 -26.84 -14.07 17.09
N THR A 534 -26.50 -14.89 16.10
CA THR A 534 -27.18 -16.16 15.81
C THR A 534 -26.13 -17.29 15.77
N PRO A 535 -26.35 -18.43 16.45
CA PRO A 535 -25.35 -19.49 16.49
C PRO A 535 -25.22 -20.21 15.13
N ASN A 536 -24.00 -20.58 14.78
CA ASN A 536 -23.66 -21.36 13.57
C ASN A 536 -23.48 -22.85 13.87
N THR A 537 -23.50 -23.23 15.13
CA THR A 537 -23.23 -24.60 15.60
C THR A 537 -24.47 -25.22 16.27
N PRO A 538 -24.64 -26.54 16.27
CA PRO A 538 -25.75 -27.21 16.98
C PRO A 538 -25.81 -26.84 18.47
N GLY A 539 -27.00 -26.92 19.06
CA GLY A 539 -27.28 -26.62 20.47
C GLY A 539 -28.38 -25.57 20.65
N PRO A 540 -28.55 -24.97 21.84
CA PRO A 540 -29.56 -23.95 22.08
C PRO A 540 -29.53 -22.83 21.04
N ALA A 541 -30.71 -22.40 20.56
CA ALA A 541 -30.85 -21.44 19.49
C ALA A 541 -30.82 -19.99 19.98
N THR A 542 -31.22 -19.74 21.22
CA THR A 542 -31.25 -18.39 21.78
C THR A 542 -29.88 -17.96 22.27
N VAL A 543 -29.49 -16.71 21.93
CA VAL A 543 -28.21 -16.11 22.34
C VAL A 543 -28.48 -14.93 23.27
N GLY A 544 -27.83 -14.93 24.41
CA GLY A 544 -27.82 -13.82 25.36
C GLY A 544 -26.46 -13.13 25.43
N LEU A 545 -26.45 -11.85 25.77
CA LEU A 545 -25.25 -11.07 26.05
C LEU A 545 -24.86 -11.23 27.52
N GLY A 546 -23.82 -12.02 27.80
CA GLY A 546 -23.39 -12.36 29.17
C GLY A 546 -22.51 -11.28 29.78
N ILE A 547 -21.48 -10.83 29.05
CA ILE A 547 -20.60 -9.75 29.47
C ILE A 547 -20.51 -8.75 28.33
N VAL A 548 -20.77 -7.49 28.62
CA VAL A 548 -20.51 -6.38 27.68
C VAL A 548 -19.73 -5.30 28.39
N GLN A 549 -18.50 -5.09 27.97
CA GLN A 549 -17.59 -4.14 28.59
C GLN A 549 -17.10 -3.15 27.54
N GLU A 550 -17.20 -1.87 27.82
CA GLU A 550 -16.47 -0.83 27.12
C GLU A 550 -15.10 -0.68 27.77
N GLY A 551 -14.03 -0.62 26.94
CA GLY A 551 -12.68 -0.58 27.45
C GLY A 551 -11.64 -0.25 26.41
N LYS A 552 -10.37 -0.47 26.75
CA LYS A 552 -9.20 -0.28 25.90
C LYS A 552 -8.09 -1.24 26.27
N PHE A 553 -7.17 -1.48 25.35
CA PHE A 553 -5.94 -2.18 25.67
C PHE A 553 -4.88 -1.20 26.18
N VAL A 554 -4.25 -1.52 27.29
CA VAL A 554 -3.10 -0.83 27.88
C VAL A 554 -2.01 -1.86 28.09
N GLU A 555 -0.86 -1.66 27.49
CA GLU A 555 0.27 -2.62 27.54
C GLU A 555 -0.14 -4.06 27.18
N GLY A 556 -1.03 -4.19 26.18
CA GLY A 556 -1.54 -5.49 25.72
C GLY A 556 -2.61 -6.14 26.61
N LYS A 557 -3.00 -5.51 27.72
CA LYS A 557 -4.04 -6.00 28.64
C LYS A 557 -5.34 -5.23 28.47
N TRP A 558 -6.46 -5.94 28.49
CA TRP A 558 -7.78 -5.33 28.47
C TRP A 558 -8.06 -4.59 29.78
N VAL A 559 -8.37 -3.32 29.69
CA VAL A 559 -8.76 -2.46 30.83
C VAL A 559 -10.18 -2.01 30.63
N VAL A 560 -11.07 -2.42 31.57
CA VAL A 560 -12.48 -2.08 31.55
C VAL A 560 -12.66 -0.62 31.98
N VAL A 561 -13.39 0.16 31.17
CA VAL A 561 -13.81 1.54 31.48
C VAL A 561 -15.18 1.50 32.14
N ARG A 562 -16.11 0.70 31.60
CA ARG A 562 -17.43 0.46 32.20
C ARG A 562 -18.04 -0.87 31.76
N GLN A 563 -18.87 -1.44 32.63
CA GLN A 563 -19.74 -2.58 32.34
C GLN A 563 -21.08 -2.05 31.82
N LEU A 564 -21.58 -2.66 30.75
CA LEU A 564 -22.91 -2.36 30.20
C LEU A 564 -23.90 -3.44 30.59
N GLY A 565 -25.16 -3.06 30.84
CA GLY A 565 -26.25 -3.96 31.19
C GLY A 565 -27.62 -3.32 30.97
N GLY A 566 -28.70 -4.07 31.15
CA GLY A 566 -30.07 -3.57 31.00
C GLY A 566 -30.34 -2.90 29.65
N ASP A 567 -30.81 -1.67 29.71
CA ASP A 567 -31.23 -0.91 28.52
C ASP A 567 -30.06 -0.57 27.55
N ASP A 568 -28.81 -0.52 28.07
CA ASP A 568 -27.63 -0.27 27.23
C ASP A 568 -27.32 -1.44 26.29
N ILE A 569 -27.83 -2.64 26.58
CA ILE A 569 -27.65 -3.86 25.77
C ILE A 569 -28.98 -4.46 25.30
N GLY A 570 -30.02 -3.61 25.15
CA GLY A 570 -31.33 -4.04 24.62
C GLY A 570 -31.93 -5.23 25.37
N GLN A 571 -31.94 -5.20 26.72
CA GLN A 571 -32.43 -6.27 27.61
C GLN A 571 -31.64 -7.57 27.48
N GLY A 572 -30.39 -7.53 26.95
CA GLY A 572 -29.53 -8.69 26.78
C GLY A 572 -29.59 -9.39 25.42
N GLU A 573 -30.32 -8.83 24.46
CA GLU A 573 -30.49 -9.45 23.12
C GLU A 573 -29.81 -8.70 21.99
N ILE A 574 -29.73 -7.36 22.06
CA ILE A 574 -29.24 -6.50 20.98
C ILE A 574 -28.15 -5.55 21.47
N LEU A 575 -26.99 -5.70 20.90
CA LEU A 575 -25.86 -4.84 21.22
C LEU A 575 -25.92 -3.54 20.40
N SER A 576 -25.73 -2.39 21.05
CA SER A 576 -25.56 -1.09 20.37
C SER A 576 -24.08 -0.71 20.37
N LEU A 577 -23.44 -0.71 19.17
CA LEU A 577 -22.07 -0.24 18.99
C LEU A 577 -22.11 1.26 18.64
N ARG A 578 -21.72 2.10 19.63
CA ARG A 578 -21.64 3.55 19.49
C ARG A 578 -20.32 3.94 18.81
N PRO A 579 -20.20 5.17 18.21
CA PRO A 579 -18.96 5.59 17.56
C PRO A 579 -17.77 5.58 18.49
N ASN A 580 -16.62 5.27 17.87
CA ASN A 580 -15.33 5.37 18.53
C ASN A 580 -15.24 4.59 19.86
N THR A 581 -16.10 3.57 20.02
CA THR A 581 -16.06 2.67 21.18
C THR A 581 -15.41 1.35 20.82
N VAL A 582 -14.74 0.76 21.81
CA VAL A 582 -14.26 -0.62 21.75
C VAL A 582 -15.02 -1.41 22.81
N LEU A 583 -15.72 -2.46 22.36
CA LEU A 583 -16.47 -3.36 23.22
C LEU A 583 -15.82 -4.73 23.25
N ARG A 584 -15.71 -5.30 24.46
CA ARG A 584 -15.52 -6.73 24.69
C ARG A 584 -16.88 -7.33 24.98
N VAL A 585 -17.28 -8.37 24.25
CA VAL A 585 -18.57 -9.02 24.34
C VAL A 585 -18.36 -10.50 24.55
N VAL A 586 -18.99 -11.07 25.60
CA VAL A 586 -19.08 -12.52 25.80
C VAL A 586 -20.54 -12.89 25.68
N VAL A 587 -20.84 -13.79 24.76
CA VAL A 587 -22.20 -14.30 24.54
C VAL A 587 -22.36 -15.66 25.19
N TYR A 588 -23.61 -16.07 25.46
CA TYR A 588 -23.96 -17.43 25.95
C TYR A 588 -25.22 -17.90 25.25
N ARG A 589 -25.49 -19.20 25.32
CA ARG A 589 -26.66 -19.82 24.70
C ARG A 589 -27.57 -20.44 25.75
N TYR A 590 -28.89 -20.36 25.53
CA TYR A 590 -29.89 -20.94 26.41
C TYR A 590 -31.12 -21.37 25.60
N GLU A 591 -31.98 -22.21 26.24
CA GLU A 591 -33.27 -22.69 25.70
C GLU A 591 -34.42 -21.81 26.14
#